data_37496006cd8e5c96f073e90904e1674c
#
_entry.id   37496006cd8e5c96f073e90904e1674c
#
_cell.length_a   1.000
_cell.length_b   1.000
_cell.length_c   1.000
_cell.angle_alpha   90.00
_cell.angle_beta   90.00
_cell.angle_gamma   90.00
#
_symmetry.space_group_name_H-M   'P 1'
#
loop_
_entity.id
_entity.type
_entity.pdbx_description
1 polymer ?
#
loop_
_entity_poly.entity_id
_entity_poly.type
_entity_poly.pdbx_seq_one_letter_code
_entity_poly.pdbx_strand_id
1 'polypeptide(L)'
;SKIFTNLKDRHELYCFGHLAEAAVAYYESTGKDKLLNSAIKFADLICDTFNEDNLKGYPGHEIAELALVKLYNVTKNEKYLKEAEFFIYERGTKPYYFDKERGYKRNDNSLDYFYNQAHIPPIKQDEAVGHAVRGVYLYSGMADVARQTQNEELYSACERIWDNIEQKKMYITGGIGSTVDGEAFSY
;
A
#
# COMPACT_ATOMS: atom_id res chain seq x y z
N SER A 1 19.71 -14.31 -3.37
CA SER A 1 19.19 -13.14 -2.70
C SER A 1 18.05 -13.55 -1.76
N LYS A 2 17.92 -12.88 -0.62
CA LYS A 2 16.80 -13.09 0.33
C LYS A 2 15.77 -11.94 0.25
N ILE A 3 15.83 -11.16 -0.84
CA ILE A 3 14.87 -10.09 -1.08
C ILE A 3 13.45 -10.65 -1.24
N PHE A 4 12.46 -9.96 -0.72
CA PHE A 4 11.03 -10.33 -0.78
C PHE A 4 10.65 -11.68 -0.16
N THR A 5 11.43 -12.17 0.81
CA THR A 5 11.15 -13.45 1.49
C THR A 5 10.40 -13.30 2.80
N ASN A 6 10.16 -12.09 3.27
CA ASN A 6 9.35 -11.77 4.45
C ASN A 6 8.74 -10.37 4.25
N LEU A 7 7.69 -10.29 3.47
CA LEU A 7 7.03 -9.01 3.14
C LEU A 7 6.33 -8.41 4.35
N LYS A 8 5.81 -9.25 5.25
CA LYS A 8 5.06 -8.78 6.41
C LYS A 8 5.91 -7.94 7.35
N ASP A 9 7.14 -8.39 7.66
CA ASP A 9 7.95 -7.81 8.74
C ASP A 9 9.14 -7.00 8.22
N ARG A 10 9.58 -7.25 6.98
CA ARG A 10 10.68 -6.51 6.36
C ARG A 10 10.17 -5.35 5.52
N HIS A 11 11.00 -4.34 5.42
CA HIS A 11 10.60 -3.04 4.87
C HIS A 11 11.20 -2.75 3.49
N GLU A 12 11.50 -3.78 2.67
CA GLU A 12 12.08 -3.56 1.34
C GLU A 12 11.14 -2.72 0.45
N LEU A 13 9.83 -3.06 0.42
CA LEU A 13 8.84 -2.31 -0.36
C LEU A 13 8.53 -0.94 0.24
N TYR A 14 8.59 -0.80 1.56
CA TYR A 14 8.49 0.50 2.23
C TYR A 14 9.67 1.41 1.88
N CYS A 15 10.90 0.90 1.96
CA CYS A 15 12.10 1.64 1.55
C CYS A 15 12.06 2.00 0.06
N PHE A 16 11.58 1.10 -0.80
CA PHE A 16 11.34 1.40 -2.20
C PHE A 16 10.35 2.55 -2.37
N GLY A 17 9.23 2.54 -1.65
CA GLY A 17 8.23 3.59 -1.73
C GLY A 17 8.83 4.97 -1.46
N HIS A 18 9.56 5.13 -0.35
CA HIS A 18 10.24 6.40 -0.02
C HIS A 18 11.31 6.77 -1.03
N LEU A 19 12.09 5.82 -1.53
CA LEU A 19 13.07 6.07 -2.58
C LEU A 19 12.41 6.61 -3.85
N ALA A 20 11.30 5.98 -4.28
CA ALA A 20 10.59 6.38 -5.50
C ALA A 20 9.96 7.77 -5.34
N GLU A 21 9.31 8.07 -4.21
CA GLU A 21 8.79 9.41 -3.93
C GLU A 21 9.88 10.48 -3.95
N ALA A 22 10.99 10.24 -3.26
CA ALA A 22 12.12 11.16 -3.26
C ALA A 22 12.71 11.35 -4.67
N ALA A 23 12.80 10.26 -5.45
CA ALA A 23 13.34 10.29 -6.80
C ALA A 23 12.45 11.09 -7.77
N VAL A 24 11.13 10.91 -7.68
CA VAL A 24 10.16 11.67 -8.47
C VAL A 24 10.22 13.16 -8.10
N ALA A 25 10.13 13.49 -6.81
CA ALA A 25 10.18 14.87 -6.34
C ALA A 25 11.50 15.58 -6.75
N TYR A 26 12.62 14.87 -6.65
CA TYR A 26 13.93 15.41 -7.08
C TYR A 26 14.00 15.65 -8.59
N TYR A 27 13.47 14.70 -9.38
CA TYR A 27 13.40 14.84 -10.83
C TYR A 27 12.52 16.02 -11.25
N GLU A 28 11.31 16.12 -10.70
CA GLU A 28 10.37 17.21 -11.01
C GLU A 28 10.93 18.58 -10.64
N SER A 29 11.68 18.66 -9.53
CA SER A 29 12.24 19.93 -9.06
C SER A 29 13.53 20.35 -9.79
N THR A 30 14.31 19.40 -10.32
CA THR A 30 15.68 19.67 -10.82
C THR A 30 15.94 19.25 -12.26
N GLY A 31 15.08 18.40 -12.83
CA GLY A 31 15.30 17.74 -14.13
C GLY A 31 16.38 16.65 -14.12
N LYS A 32 16.99 16.34 -12.95
CA LYS A 32 18.06 15.35 -12.85
C LYS A 32 17.49 13.95 -12.64
N ASP A 33 17.80 13.04 -13.54
CA ASP A 33 17.15 11.71 -13.66
C ASP A 33 17.93 10.55 -13.01
N LYS A 34 19.15 10.77 -12.53
CA LYS A 34 20.01 9.68 -12.01
C LYS A 34 19.34 8.89 -10.86
N LEU A 35 18.69 9.60 -9.93
CA LEU A 35 17.97 8.95 -8.82
C LEU A 35 16.70 8.28 -9.33
N LEU A 36 15.96 8.94 -10.23
CA LEU A 36 14.77 8.38 -10.86
C LEU A 36 15.09 7.07 -11.59
N ASN A 37 16.18 7.03 -12.38
CA ASN A 37 16.60 5.83 -13.09
C ASN A 37 16.97 4.67 -12.12
N SER A 38 17.43 4.98 -10.92
CA SER A 38 17.69 3.97 -9.90
C SER A 38 16.39 3.42 -9.29
N ALA A 39 15.42 4.30 -9.02
CA ALA A 39 14.09 3.91 -8.54
C ALA A 39 13.32 3.09 -9.59
N ILE A 40 13.44 3.46 -10.88
CA ILE A 40 12.86 2.72 -12.02
C ILE A 40 13.37 1.28 -12.06
N LYS A 41 14.68 1.07 -11.92
CA LYS A 41 15.25 -0.30 -11.91
C LYS A 41 14.69 -1.15 -10.76
N PHE A 42 14.46 -0.53 -9.61
CA PHE A 42 13.87 -1.24 -8.49
C PHE A 42 12.37 -1.52 -8.73
N ALA A 43 11.63 -0.55 -9.29
CA ALA A 43 10.23 -0.74 -9.68
C ALA A 43 10.08 -1.86 -10.73
N ASP A 44 11.00 -1.92 -11.71
CA ASP A 44 11.03 -2.98 -12.71
C ASP A 44 11.19 -4.37 -12.06
N LEU A 45 12.12 -4.49 -11.12
CA LEU A 45 12.29 -5.73 -10.35
C LEU A 45 11.02 -6.10 -9.56
N ILE A 46 10.32 -5.13 -9.00
CA ILE A 46 9.04 -5.35 -8.30
C ILE A 46 8.01 -5.89 -9.27
N CYS A 47 7.76 -5.21 -10.39
CA CYS A 47 6.79 -5.65 -11.40
C CYS A 47 7.11 -7.04 -11.99
N ASP A 48 8.39 -7.37 -12.14
CA ASP A 48 8.82 -8.69 -12.61
C ASP A 48 8.63 -9.78 -11.56
N THR A 49 8.62 -9.41 -10.28
CA THR A 49 8.49 -10.34 -9.15
C THR A 49 7.04 -10.59 -8.75
N PHE A 50 6.25 -9.52 -8.66
CA PHE A 50 4.87 -9.58 -8.17
C PHE A 50 3.90 -9.54 -9.33
N ASN A 51 3.18 -10.61 -9.54
CA ASN A 51 2.14 -10.73 -10.57
C ASN A 51 1.35 -12.02 -10.39
N GLU A 52 0.31 -12.22 -11.21
CA GLU A 52 -0.59 -13.39 -11.17
C GLU A 52 0.13 -14.73 -11.38
N ASP A 53 1.21 -14.73 -12.16
CA ASP A 53 1.93 -15.94 -12.55
C ASP A 53 3.12 -16.28 -11.63
N ASN A 54 3.53 -15.32 -10.76
CA ASN A 54 4.73 -15.47 -9.95
C ASN A 54 4.40 -15.32 -8.44
N LEU A 55 4.71 -14.19 -7.81
CA LEU A 55 4.51 -13.97 -6.38
C LEU A 55 3.25 -13.12 -6.14
N LYS A 56 2.18 -13.75 -5.66
CA LYS A 56 0.94 -13.06 -5.27
C LYS A 56 1.03 -12.47 -3.87
N GLY A 57 2.01 -11.60 -3.65
CA GLY A 57 2.24 -10.92 -2.38
C GLY A 57 1.94 -9.43 -2.47
N TYR A 58 1.94 -8.76 -1.32
CA TYR A 58 1.75 -7.32 -1.21
C TYR A 58 2.57 -6.77 -0.04
N PRO A 59 2.85 -5.44 0.00
CA PRO A 59 3.65 -4.85 1.07
C PRO A 59 3.07 -5.12 2.46
N GLY A 60 3.91 -5.50 3.41
CA GLY A 60 3.52 -5.57 4.82
C GLY A 60 3.35 -4.18 5.43
N HIS A 61 4.18 -3.24 5.01
CA HIS A 61 4.00 -1.80 5.23
C HIS A 61 3.78 -1.12 3.89
N GLU A 62 2.63 -0.50 3.76
CA GLU A 62 2.17 0.20 2.56
C GLU A 62 2.98 1.46 2.31
N ILE A 63 2.98 1.95 1.11
CA ILE A 63 3.50 3.14 0.45
C ILE A 63 3.95 2.82 -0.99
N ALA A 64 4.30 1.56 -1.28
CA ALA A 64 4.73 1.17 -2.63
C ALA A 64 3.63 1.46 -3.65
N GLU A 65 2.37 1.27 -3.29
CA GLU A 65 1.19 1.54 -4.11
C GLU A 65 1.15 3.00 -4.57
N LEU A 66 1.26 3.94 -3.63
CA LEU A 66 1.32 5.38 -3.88
C LEU A 66 2.53 5.75 -4.75
N ALA A 67 3.70 5.23 -4.41
CA ALA A 67 4.96 5.54 -5.08
C ALA A 67 4.99 5.02 -6.53
N LEU A 68 4.39 3.86 -6.79
CA LEU A 68 4.25 3.31 -8.15
C LEU A 68 3.36 4.20 -9.02
N VAL A 69 2.26 4.75 -8.49
CA VAL A 69 1.44 5.72 -9.23
C VAL A 69 2.22 6.99 -9.54
N LYS A 70 3.06 7.48 -8.61
CA LYS A 70 3.95 8.63 -8.88
C LYS A 70 4.96 8.32 -9.98
N LEU A 71 5.56 7.14 -10.00
CA LEU A 71 6.42 6.69 -11.10
C LEU A 71 5.67 6.61 -12.43
N TYR A 72 4.45 6.06 -12.43
CA TYR A 72 3.58 6.09 -13.62
C TYR A 72 3.36 7.51 -14.12
N ASN A 73 3.07 8.47 -13.24
CA ASN A 73 2.80 9.85 -13.62
C ASN A 73 3.98 10.53 -14.33
N VAL A 74 5.21 10.25 -13.98
CA VAL A 74 6.40 10.85 -14.61
C VAL A 74 6.92 10.04 -15.80
N THR A 75 6.77 8.70 -15.78
CA THR A 75 7.31 7.83 -16.84
C THR A 75 6.30 7.47 -17.91
N LYS A 76 4.99 7.57 -17.60
CA LYS A 76 3.87 7.08 -18.40
C LYS A 76 3.92 5.58 -18.71
N ASN A 77 4.67 4.82 -17.90
CA ASN A 77 4.76 3.37 -18.06
C ASN A 77 3.64 2.68 -17.28
N GLU A 78 2.68 2.16 -18.01
CA GLU A 78 1.45 1.50 -17.49
C GLU A 78 1.73 0.35 -16.52
N LYS A 79 2.90 -0.29 -16.60
CA LYS A 79 3.21 -1.40 -15.70
C LYS A 79 3.25 -0.98 -14.24
N TYR A 80 3.63 0.26 -13.93
CA TYR A 80 3.66 0.74 -12.54
C TYR A 80 2.27 0.99 -11.99
N LEU A 81 1.34 1.50 -12.80
CA LEU A 81 -0.05 1.65 -12.41
C LEU A 81 -0.70 0.27 -12.17
N LYS A 82 -0.48 -0.69 -13.07
CA LYS A 82 -0.97 -2.07 -12.93
C LYS A 82 -0.42 -2.76 -11.70
N GLU A 83 0.85 -2.51 -11.36
CA GLU A 83 1.44 -3.07 -10.14
C GLU A 83 0.84 -2.47 -8.87
N ALA A 84 0.55 -1.16 -8.85
CA ALA A 84 -0.15 -0.51 -7.75
C ALA A 84 -1.57 -1.11 -7.58
N GLU A 85 -2.31 -1.30 -8.68
CA GLU A 85 -3.59 -1.99 -8.68
C GLU A 85 -3.46 -3.41 -8.13
N PHE A 86 -2.48 -4.18 -8.61
CA PHE A 86 -2.24 -5.55 -8.17
C PHE A 86 -2.06 -5.63 -6.65
N PHE A 87 -1.24 -4.79 -6.05
CA PHE A 87 -1.04 -4.78 -4.61
C PHE A 87 -2.32 -4.46 -3.82
N ILE A 88 -3.12 -3.50 -4.31
CA ILE A 88 -4.38 -3.12 -3.69
C ILE A 88 -5.41 -4.27 -3.77
N TYR A 89 -5.55 -4.89 -4.93
CA TYR A 89 -6.57 -5.92 -5.14
C TYR A 89 -6.17 -7.29 -4.57
N GLU A 90 -4.87 -7.61 -4.51
CA GLU A 90 -4.41 -8.86 -3.89
C GLU A 90 -4.49 -8.80 -2.35
N ARG A 91 -4.38 -7.60 -1.76
CA ARG A 91 -4.49 -7.42 -0.31
C ARG A 91 -5.83 -7.89 0.23
N GLY A 92 -5.78 -8.69 1.30
CA GLY A 92 -6.99 -9.19 1.96
C GLY A 92 -7.74 -10.28 1.20
N THR A 93 -7.21 -10.77 0.06
CA THR A 93 -7.75 -11.94 -0.64
C THR A 93 -7.42 -13.23 0.11
N LYS A 94 -8.26 -14.24 -0.03
CA LYS A 94 -8.04 -15.56 0.58
C LYS A 94 -7.56 -16.59 -0.45
N PRO A 95 -6.64 -17.47 -0.08
CA PRO A 95 -5.95 -17.59 1.22
C PRO A 95 -4.96 -16.47 1.44
N TYR A 96 -4.96 -15.90 2.65
CA TYR A 96 -4.13 -14.75 2.99
C TYR A 96 -2.64 -14.98 2.70
N TYR A 97 -2.01 -14.00 2.02
CA TYR A 97 -0.61 -14.12 1.63
C TYR A 97 0.33 -14.29 2.83
N PHE A 98 0.13 -13.54 3.91
CA PHE A 98 1.01 -13.63 5.09
C PHE A 98 0.92 -14.97 5.83
N ASP A 99 -0.17 -15.72 5.67
CA ASP A 99 -0.24 -17.11 6.15
C ASP A 99 0.60 -18.04 5.28
N LYS A 100 0.55 -17.88 3.96
CA LYS A 100 1.40 -18.64 3.04
C LYS A 100 2.88 -18.35 3.30
N GLU A 101 3.25 -17.07 3.46
CA GLU A 101 4.63 -16.65 3.73
C GLU A 101 5.17 -17.27 5.03
N ARG A 102 4.35 -17.38 6.05
CA ARG A 102 4.72 -17.94 7.36
C ARG A 102 4.57 -19.45 7.46
N GLY A 103 3.89 -20.08 6.50
CA GLY A 103 3.66 -21.52 6.49
C GLY A 103 2.60 -22.00 7.48
N TYR A 104 1.74 -21.13 8.00
CA TYR A 104 0.60 -21.50 8.85
C TYR A 104 -0.59 -20.55 8.68
N LYS A 105 -1.79 -21.12 8.83
CA LYS A 105 -3.06 -20.37 8.79
C LYS A 105 -3.39 -19.81 10.18
N ARG A 106 -3.82 -18.55 10.23
CA ARG A 106 -4.36 -17.93 11.44
C ARG A 106 -5.88 -18.00 11.48
N ASN A 107 -6.45 -17.67 12.64
CA ASN A 107 -7.88 -17.40 12.73
C ASN A 107 -8.24 -16.18 11.88
N ASP A 108 -9.32 -16.25 11.10
CA ASP A 108 -9.79 -15.18 10.23
C ASP A 108 -10.05 -13.84 10.95
N ASN A 109 -10.26 -13.90 12.28
CA ASN A 109 -10.43 -12.72 13.14
C ASN A 109 -9.12 -12.29 13.84
N SER A 110 -7.96 -12.78 13.39
CA SER A 110 -6.68 -12.38 13.98
C SER A 110 -6.46 -10.89 13.83
N LEU A 111 -6.08 -10.22 14.92
CA LEU A 111 -5.71 -8.80 14.92
C LEU A 111 -4.56 -8.48 13.96
N ASP A 112 -3.74 -9.47 13.62
CA ASP A 112 -2.67 -9.31 12.64
C ASP A 112 -3.16 -8.95 11.22
N TYR A 113 -4.34 -9.45 10.81
CA TYR A 113 -4.89 -9.07 9.51
C TYR A 113 -5.41 -7.62 9.53
N PHE A 114 -6.05 -7.21 10.64
CA PHE A 114 -6.47 -5.82 10.85
C PHE A 114 -5.28 -4.88 10.90
N TYR A 115 -4.21 -5.29 11.60
CA TYR A 115 -2.99 -4.48 11.73
C TYR A 115 -2.38 -4.07 10.39
N ASN A 116 -2.43 -4.96 9.40
CA ASN A 116 -1.90 -4.74 8.05
C ASN A 116 -3.00 -4.38 7.02
N GLN A 117 -4.20 -3.96 7.45
CA GLN A 117 -5.33 -3.65 6.55
C GLN A 117 -5.67 -4.79 5.57
N ALA A 118 -5.40 -6.05 5.96
CA ALA A 118 -5.52 -7.24 5.11
C ALA A 118 -6.63 -8.22 5.57
N HIS A 119 -7.53 -7.79 6.47
CA HIS A 119 -8.63 -8.61 6.97
C HIS A 119 -9.72 -8.89 5.92
N ILE A 120 -9.96 -7.94 5.03
CA ILE A 120 -10.78 -8.04 3.81
C ILE A 120 -10.16 -7.20 2.70
N PRO A 121 -10.51 -7.42 1.43
CA PRO A 121 -10.03 -6.57 0.34
C PRO A 121 -10.31 -5.09 0.58
N PRO A 122 -9.35 -4.17 0.32
CA PRO A 122 -9.48 -2.74 0.60
C PRO A 122 -10.73 -2.11 -0.02
N ILE A 123 -11.11 -2.51 -1.22
CA ILE A 123 -12.31 -2.03 -1.91
C ILE A 123 -13.62 -2.32 -1.14
N LYS A 124 -13.60 -3.29 -0.21
CA LYS A 124 -14.75 -3.68 0.63
C LYS A 124 -14.66 -3.12 2.05
N GLN A 125 -13.59 -2.40 2.37
CA GLN A 125 -13.43 -1.80 3.68
C GLN A 125 -14.29 -0.54 3.80
N ASP A 126 -14.89 -0.35 4.97
CA ASP A 126 -15.71 0.81 5.33
C ASP A 126 -15.24 1.44 6.66
N GLU A 127 -14.20 0.88 7.25
CA GLU A 127 -13.63 1.33 8.51
C GLU A 127 -12.09 1.33 8.44
N ALA A 128 -11.49 2.42 8.92
CA ALA A 128 -10.05 2.50 9.11
C ALA A 128 -9.64 1.71 10.36
N VAL A 129 -8.81 0.69 10.17
CA VAL A 129 -8.39 -0.23 11.25
C VAL A 129 -6.89 -0.48 11.23
N GLY A 130 -6.37 -0.98 12.32
CA GLY A 130 -4.97 -1.37 12.44
C GLY A 130 -4.01 -0.19 12.49
N HIS A 131 -2.77 -0.42 12.11
CA HIS A 131 -1.70 0.59 12.18
C HIS A 131 -2.01 1.79 11.29
N ALA A 132 -2.09 2.97 11.89
CA ALA A 132 -2.62 4.17 11.23
C ALA A 132 -1.75 4.64 10.06
N VAL A 133 -0.43 4.65 10.22
CA VAL A 133 0.49 5.09 9.14
C VAL A 133 0.39 4.17 7.93
N ARG A 134 0.33 2.85 8.15
CA ARG A 134 0.09 1.87 7.07
C ARG A 134 -1.22 2.14 6.36
N GLY A 135 -2.32 2.30 7.13
CA GLY A 135 -3.64 2.57 6.56
C GLY A 135 -3.67 3.84 5.72
N VAL A 136 -3.11 4.95 6.20
CA VAL A 136 -3.11 6.22 5.45
C VAL A 136 -2.30 6.11 4.15
N TYR A 137 -1.18 5.40 4.14
CA TYR A 137 -0.45 5.15 2.89
C TYR A 137 -1.26 4.31 1.90
N LEU A 138 -1.91 3.24 2.39
CA LEU A 138 -2.80 2.43 1.55
C LEU A 138 -3.92 3.27 0.94
N TYR A 139 -4.64 4.04 1.78
CA TYR A 139 -5.78 4.85 1.33
C TYR A 139 -5.36 5.94 0.35
N SER A 140 -4.17 6.52 0.53
CA SER A 140 -3.58 7.45 -0.45
C SER A 140 -3.29 6.77 -1.79
N GLY A 141 -2.72 5.56 -1.76
CA GLY A 141 -2.49 4.76 -2.96
C GLY A 141 -3.80 4.36 -3.66
N MET A 142 -4.82 3.95 -2.88
CA MET A 142 -6.16 3.65 -3.41
C MET A 142 -6.79 4.86 -4.11
N ALA A 143 -6.72 6.03 -3.51
CA ALA A 143 -7.27 7.27 -4.09
C ALA A 143 -6.55 7.66 -5.39
N ASP A 144 -5.21 7.52 -5.43
CA ASP A 144 -4.43 7.79 -6.63
C ASP A 144 -4.73 6.78 -7.75
N VAL A 145 -4.85 5.49 -7.44
CA VAL A 145 -5.25 4.46 -8.41
C VAL A 145 -6.66 4.71 -8.91
N ALA A 146 -7.62 4.95 -8.01
CA ALA A 146 -9.01 5.25 -8.39
C ALA A 146 -9.10 6.42 -9.38
N ARG A 147 -8.34 7.49 -9.12
CA ARG A 147 -8.27 8.66 -10.00
C ARG A 147 -7.67 8.32 -11.37
N GLN A 148 -6.59 7.55 -11.43
CA GLN A 148 -5.92 7.23 -12.70
C GLN A 148 -6.74 6.26 -13.56
N THR A 149 -7.45 5.33 -12.93
CA THR A 149 -8.25 4.29 -13.60
C THR A 149 -9.72 4.67 -13.77
N GLN A 150 -10.14 5.80 -13.19
CA GLN A 150 -11.55 6.22 -13.11
C GLN A 150 -12.46 5.14 -12.47
N ASN A 151 -11.94 4.45 -11.47
CA ASN A 151 -12.64 3.37 -10.79
C ASN A 151 -13.52 3.92 -9.65
N GLU A 152 -14.81 4.08 -9.95
CA GLU A 152 -15.81 4.62 -9.02
C GLU A 152 -16.02 3.74 -7.76
N GLU A 153 -15.87 2.42 -7.87
CA GLU A 153 -16.04 1.53 -6.72
C GLU A 153 -14.87 1.71 -5.73
N LEU A 154 -13.64 1.81 -6.24
CA LEU A 154 -12.46 2.07 -5.42
C LEU A 154 -12.51 3.48 -4.82
N TYR A 155 -12.97 4.46 -5.58
CA TYR A 155 -13.17 5.82 -5.09
C TYR A 155 -14.19 5.86 -3.94
N SER A 156 -15.35 5.20 -4.11
CA SER A 156 -16.37 5.11 -3.05
C SER A 156 -15.85 4.41 -1.79
N ALA A 157 -14.94 3.44 -1.91
CA ALA A 157 -14.28 2.85 -0.74
C ALA A 157 -13.40 3.88 -0.01
N CYS A 158 -12.67 4.72 -0.75
CA CYS A 158 -11.88 5.80 -0.15
C CYS A 158 -12.78 6.81 0.59
N GLU A 159 -13.92 7.19 0.04
CA GLU A 159 -14.88 8.09 0.70
C GLU A 159 -15.42 7.50 2.00
N ARG A 160 -15.86 6.23 1.99
CA ARG A 160 -16.34 5.56 3.21
C ARG A 160 -15.28 5.52 4.32
N ILE A 161 -14.04 5.21 3.95
CA ILE A 161 -12.93 5.15 4.90
C ILE A 161 -12.59 6.57 5.41
N TRP A 162 -12.60 7.57 4.54
CA TRP A 162 -12.39 8.96 4.91
C TRP A 162 -13.43 9.43 5.93
N ASP A 163 -14.71 9.20 5.64
CA ASP A 163 -15.81 9.54 6.55
C ASP A 163 -15.64 8.86 7.92
N ASN A 164 -15.21 7.59 7.92
CA ASN A 164 -14.95 6.87 9.16
C ASN A 164 -13.80 7.51 9.97
N ILE A 165 -12.70 7.89 9.30
CA ILE A 165 -11.56 8.55 9.94
C ILE A 165 -11.98 9.90 10.48
N GLU A 166 -12.56 10.77 9.65
CA GLU A 166 -12.90 12.15 10.00
C GLU A 166 -13.92 12.20 11.16
N GLN A 167 -14.97 11.39 11.05
CA GLN A 167 -16.11 11.49 11.99
C GLN A 167 -15.90 10.71 13.28
N LYS A 168 -15.02 9.69 13.30
CA LYS A 168 -14.95 8.76 14.43
C LYS A 168 -13.55 8.54 15.00
N LYS A 169 -12.48 8.83 14.28
CA LYS A 169 -11.12 8.42 14.65
C LYS A 169 -10.11 9.56 14.69
N MET A 170 -10.49 10.71 14.19
CA MET A 170 -9.67 11.90 14.19
C MET A 170 -9.92 12.73 15.44
N TYR A 171 -8.83 13.11 16.13
CA TYR A 171 -8.90 14.05 17.24
C TYR A 171 -9.14 15.48 16.73
N ILE A 172 -9.60 16.36 17.62
CA ILE A 172 -9.83 17.79 17.33
C ILE A 172 -8.58 18.50 16.78
N THR A 173 -7.40 17.97 17.08
CA THR A 173 -6.11 18.49 16.57
C THR A 173 -5.75 17.95 15.18
N GLY A 174 -6.57 17.08 14.57
CA GLY A 174 -6.30 16.42 13.31
C GLY A 174 -5.43 15.14 13.43
N GLY A 175 -5.03 14.75 14.64
CA GLY A 175 -4.25 13.53 14.87
C GLY A 175 -5.11 12.26 14.76
N ILE A 176 -4.47 11.17 14.33
CA ILE A 176 -5.03 9.81 14.24
C ILE A 176 -4.04 8.80 14.82
N GLY A 177 -4.47 7.55 15.06
CA GLY A 177 -3.55 6.48 15.47
C GLY A 177 -3.10 6.58 16.91
N SER A 178 -4.07 6.61 17.83
CA SER A 178 -3.86 6.96 19.24
C SER A 178 -3.41 5.82 20.13
N THR A 179 -3.46 4.56 19.69
CA THR A 179 -3.10 3.45 20.57
C THR A 179 -1.59 3.32 20.73
N VAL A 180 -1.14 3.09 21.97
CA VAL A 180 0.27 2.82 22.28
C VAL A 180 0.70 1.50 21.64
N ASP A 181 -0.15 0.46 21.77
CA ASP A 181 0.10 -0.83 21.15
C ASP A 181 -0.36 -0.82 19.69
N GLY A 182 0.60 -1.03 18.78
CA GLY A 182 0.34 -1.13 17.35
C GLY A 182 0.13 0.19 16.62
N GLU A 183 0.25 1.36 17.29
CA GLU A 183 0.09 2.68 16.66
C GLU A 183 -1.17 2.75 15.79
N ALA A 184 -2.27 2.17 16.31
CA ALA A 184 -3.45 1.84 15.53
C ALA A 184 -4.55 2.89 15.67
N PHE A 185 -5.46 2.86 14.70
CA PHE A 185 -6.73 3.59 14.81
C PHE A 185 -7.53 3.14 16.03
N SER A 186 -8.15 4.10 16.72
CA SER A 186 -9.12 3.86 17.80
C SER A 186 -10.26 4.88 17.73
N TYR A 187 -11.34 4.58 18.41
CA TYR A 187 -12.43 5.53 18.65
C TYR A 187 -12.07 6.50 19.75
#